data_fbec551cb83387b98e4a3134a9e7360a
#
_entry.id   fbec551cb83387b98e4a3134a9e7360a
#
_cell.length_a   1.000
_cell.length_b   1.000
_cell.length_c   1.000
_cell.angle_alpha   90.00
_cell.angle_beta   90.00
_cell.angle_gamma   90.00
#
_symmetry.space_group_name_H-M   'P 1'
#
loop_
_entity.id
_entity.type
_entity.pdbx_description
1 polymer ?
#
loop_
_entity_poly.entity_id
_entity_poly.type
_entity_poly.pdbx_seq_one_letter_code
_entity_poly.pdbx_strand_id
1 'polypeptide(L)'
;MFYALGWHNEGAMAYRVLVVEDQLLIALHIEEAVTALGFDVVAIAANHTDAMKHRSDCDIAFVDVQLQDGVTGPKIGQELAEEGVTVVFMTANPEVLNGGVPGTLGVISKPLFDLELISAIQYAADVRRGGNALPPERLKRFASRA
;
A
#
# COMPACT_ATOMS: atom_id res chain seq x y z
N MET A 1 -6.42 -1.95 -22.35
CA MET A 1 -6.60 -1.55 -21.97
C MET A 1 -6.68 -0.76 -21.29
N PHE A 2 -6.73 -0.27 -20.96
CA PHE A 2 -6.90 0.46 -20.31
C PHE A 2 -6.52 1.38 -20.13
N TYR A 3 -6.14 1.77 -20.35
CA TYR A 3 -5.85 2.60 -20.02
C TYR A 3 -6.05 3.55 -20.29
N ALA A 4 -6.06 3.19 -20.91
CA ALA A 4 -6.62 4.14 -21.33
C ALA A 4 -7.06 4.99 -20.45
N LEU A 5 -7.34 5.30 -20.20
CA LEU A 5 -7.68 5.96 -19.28
C LEU A 5 -7.01 7.17 -19.08
N GLY A 6 -6.28 7.64 -19.75
CA GLY A 6 -5.60 8.83 -19.52
C GLY A 6 -4.70 8.81 -18.35
N TRP A 7 -4.66 7.76 -17.71
CA TRP A 7 -3.98 7.60 -16.55
C TRP A 7 -2.54 7.46 -16.74
N HIS A 8 -2.14 6.76 -17.69
CA HIS A 8 -0.77 6.69 -17.96
C HIS A 8 -0.48 7.63 -19.04
N ASN A 9 -0.65 8.86 -18.78
CA ASN A 9 -0.25 9.81 -19.68
C ASN A 9 1.19 9.97 -19.70
N GLU A 10 1.68 10.72 -20.60
CA GLU A 10 3.03 11.07 -20.71
C GLU A 10 3.49 11.76 -19.50
N GLY A 11 4.59 11.42 -18.96
CA GLY A 11 5.13 11.98 -17.76
C GLY A 11 4.62 11.34 -16.50
N ALA A 12 3.66 10.44 -16.59
CA ALA A 12 3.22 9.72 -15.41
C ALA A 12 4.31 8.76 -14.98
N MET A 13 4.61 8.73 -13.67
CA MET A 13 5.61 7.82 -13.15
C MET A 13 5.01 6.45 -12.92
N ALA A 14 5.77 5.41 -13.24
CA ALA A 14 5.40 4.05 -12.87
C ALA A 14 5.97 3.80 -11.49
N TYR A 15 5.14 3.92 -10.47
CA TYR A 15 5.59 3.71 -9.10
C TYR A 15 5.94 2.25 -8.85
N ARG A 16 6.88 2.06 -7.93
CA ARG A 16 7.34 0.74 -7.52
C ARG A 16 6.63 0.39 -6.23
N VAL A 17 5.96 -0.75 -6.22
CA VAL A 17 5.10 -1.14 -5.10
C VAL A 17 5.64 -2.39 -4.43
N LEU A 18 5.74 -2.35 -3.11
CA LEU A 18 6.08 -3.51 -2.29
C LEU A 18 4.79 -4.04 -1.69
N VAL A 19 4.57 -5.34 -1.81
CA VAL A 19 3.42 -6.01 -1.20
C VAL A 19 3.93 -6.83 -0.03
N VAL A 20 3.47 -6.54 1.18
CA VAL A 20 3.87 -7.26 2.39
C VAL A 20 2.66 -8.02 2.88
N GLU A 21 2.59 -9.29 2.51
CA GLU A 21 1.44 -10.15 2.74
C GLU A 21 1.90 -11.60 2.69
N ASP A 22 1.60 -12.40 3.71
CA ASP A 22 2.03 -13.79 3.77
C ASP A 22 1.04 -14.77 3.16
N GLN A 23 -0.18 -14.33 2.85
CA GLN A 23 -1.15 -15.18 2.15
C GLN A 23 -0.99 -14.95 0.66
N LEU A 24 -0.47 -15.95 -0.03
CA LEU A 24 -0.07 -15.82 -1.42
C LEU A 24 -1.21 -15.37 -2.33
N LEU A 25 -2.41 -15.92 -2.14
CA LEU A 25 -3.53 -15.56 -3.01
C LEU A 25 -3.92 -14.10 -2.87
N ILE A 26 -3.83 -13.54 -1.65
CA ILE A 26 -4.10 -12.13 -1.44
C ILE A 26 -2.99 -11.29 -2.07
N ALA A 27 -1.74 -11.71 -1.90
CA ALA A 27 -0.61 -11.00 -2.47
C ALA A 27 -0.70 -10.94 -3.99
N LEU A 28 -1.07 -12.06 -4.63
CA LEU A 28 -1.22 -12.09 -6.08
C LEU A 28 -2.37 -11.24 -6.57
N HIS A 29 -3.46 -11.15 -5.78
CA HIS A 29 -4.58 -10.28 -6.10
C HIS A 29 -4.14 -8.82 -6.11
N ILE A 30 -3.33 -8.42 -5.12
CA ILE A 30 -2.80 -7.07 -5.06
C ILE A 30 -1.85 -6.83 -6.24
N GLU A 31 -0.97 -7.79 -6.52
CA GLU A 31 -0.04 -7.67 -7.63
C GLU A 31 -0.79 -7.45 -8.95
N GLU A 32 -1.87 -8.20 -9.16
CA GLU A 32 -2.65 -8.06 -10.38
C GLU A 32 -3.23 -6.65 -10.50
N ALA A 33 -3.75 -6.10 -9.42
CA ALA A 33 -4.33 -4.76 -9.43
C ALA A 33 -3.25 -3.70 -9.68
N VAL A 34 -2.08 -3.86 -9.08
CA VAL A 34 -0.96 -2.93 -9.25
C VAL A 34 -0.50 -2.91 -10.70
N THR A 35 -0.30 -4.10 -11.29
CA THR A 35 0.17 -4.18 -12.67
C THR A 35 -0.87 -3.70 -13.66
N ALA A 36 -2.16 -3.90 -13.36
CA ALA A 36 -3.23 -3.39 -14.23
C ALA A 36 -3.22 -1.87 -14.32
N LEU A 37 -2.69 -1.18 -13.31
CA LEU A 37 -2.58 0.27 -13.32
C LEU A 37 -1.27 0.75 -13.93
N GLY A 38 -0.42 -0.15 -14.41
CA GLY A 38 0.84 0.23 -15.02
C GLY A 38 1.98 0.43 -14.04
N PHE A 39 1.80 0.04 -12.78
CA PHE A 39 2.86 0.13 -11.78
C PHE A 39 3.58 -1.21 -11.66
N ASP A 40 4.77 -1.19 -11.06
CA ASP A 40 5.59 -2.38 -10.93
C ASP A 40 5.56 -2.91 -9.51
N VAL A 41 5.44 -4.22 -9.34
CA VAL A 41 5.60 -4.85 -8.03
C VAL A 41 7.05 -5.29 -7.90
N VAL A 42 7.77 -4.69 -6.95
CA VAL A 42 9.19 -5.03 -6.78
C VAL A 42 9.38 -6.34 -6.05
N ALA A 43 8.45 -6.68 -5.15
CA ALA A 43 8.54 -7.94 -4.41
C ALA A 43 7.25 -8.18 -3.64
N ILE A 44 7.06 -9.44 -3.27
CA ILE A 44 6.06 -9.85 -2.29
C ILE A 44 6.86 -10.38 -1.10
N ALA A 45 6.69 -9.74 0.06
CA ALA A 45 7.41 -10.11 1.27
C ALA A 45 6.44 -10.65 2.30
N ALA A 46 6.84 -11.66 3.07
CA ALA A 46 5.95 -12.32 4.03
C ALA A 46 6.33 -12.01 5.49
N ASN A 47 7.41 -11.27 5.71
CA ASN A 47 7.91 -11.00 7.04
C ASN A 47 8.79 -9.75 7.04
N HIS A 48 9.21 -9.35 8.23
CA HIS A 48 10.00 -8.13 8.41
C HIS A 48 11.33 -8.17 7.64
N THR A 49 12.07 -9.27 7.77
CA THR A 49 13.40 -9.37 7.14
C THR A 49 13.31 -9.18 5.62
N ASP A 50 12.35 -9.85 4.99
CA ASP A 50 12.20 -9.74 3.54
C ASP A 50 11.70 -8.38 3.12
N ALA A 51 10.80 -7.78 3.89
CA ALA A 51 10.31 -6.44 3.57
C ALA A 51 11.43 -5.41 3.62
N MET A 52 12.30 -5.50 4.60
CA MET A 52 13.38 -4.52 4.77
C MET A 52 14.41 -4.56 3.65
N LYS A 53 14.50 -5.67 2.91
CA LYS A 53 15.37 -5.75 1.75
C LYS A 53 14.98 -4.75 0.66
N HIS A 54 13.74 -4.28 0.68
CA HIS A 54 13.20 -3.41 -0.37
C HIS A 54 12.91 -1.99 0.12
N ARG A 55 13.37 -1.63 1.31
CA ARG A 55 13.03 -0.32 1.89
C ARG A 55 13.55 0.86 1.07
N SER A 56 14.56 0.63 0.24
CA SER A 56 15.15 1.70 -0.58
C SER A 56 14.76 1.62 -2.05
N ASP A 57 13.99 0.60 -2.45
CA ASP A 57 13.66 0.43 -3.87
C ASP A 57 12.16 0.36 -4.13
N CYS A 58 11.34 0.86 -3.20
CA CYS A 58 9.91 0.95 -3.43
C CYS A 58 9.42 2.37 -3.09
N ASP A 59 8.29 2.73 -3.68
CA ASP A 59 7.66 4.03 -3.49
C ASP A 59 6.41 3.93 -2.64
N ILE A 60 5.68 2.84 -2.81
CA ILE A 60 4.41 2.58 -2.13
C ILE A 60 4.48 1.18 -1.57
N ALA A 61 3.91 0.95 -0.40
CA ALA A 61 3.84 -0.38 0.18
C ALA A 61 2.43 -0.63 0.72
N PHE A 62 1.92 -1.83 0.44
CA PHE A 62 0.69 -2.34 1.04
C PHE A 62 1.11 -3.40 2.05
N VAL A 63 0.78 -3.20 3.32
CA VAL A 63 1.35 -3.97 4.42
C VAL A 63 0.25 -4.58 5.26
N ASP A 64 0.20 -5.92 5.31
CA ASP A 64 -0.69 -6.62 6.24
C ASP A 64 -0.18 -6.42 7.66
N VAL A 65 -1.09 -6.32 8.61
CA VAL A 65 -0.75 -6.12 10.01
C VAL A 65 -0.18 -7.39 10.62
N GLN A 66 -0.81 -8.53 10.33
CA GLN A 66 -0.39 -9.81 10.89
C GLN A 66 0.27 -10.65 9.81
N LEU A 67 1.51 -11.03 10.05
CA LEU A 67 2.35 -11.69 9.06
C LEU A 67 2.89 -13.00 9.63
N GLN A 68 3.76 -13.64 8.84
CA GLN A 68 4.38 -14.91 9.17
C GLN A 68 5.11 -14.86 10.50
N ASP A 69 5.75 -13.75 10.81
CA ASP A 69 6.55 -13.56 12.03
C ASP A 69 5.76 -12.82 13.13
N GLY A 70 4.45 -12.73 13.02
CA GLY A 70 3.59 -12.15 14.06
C GLY A 70 3.00 -10.82 13.64
N VAL A 71 2.65 -9.98 14.63
CA VAL A 71 2.07 -8.67 14.37
C VAL A 71 3.19 -7.69 14.09
N THR A 72 3.92 -7.91 13.01
CA THR A 72 5.08 -7.10 12.64
C THR A 72 4.76 -6.03 11.61
N GLY A 73 3.55 -6.09 11.03
CA GLY A 73 3.15 -5.11 10.01
C GLY A 73 3.31 -3.66 10.43
N PRO A 74 2.83 -3.26 11.61
CA PRO A 74 2.97 -1.85 12.03
C PRO A 74 4.41 -1.39 12.10
N LYS A 75 5.32 -2.21 12.60
CA LYS A 75 6.73 -1.87 12.66
C LYS A 75 7.31 -1.77 11.25
N ILE A 76 6.98 -2.71 10.38
CA ILE A 76 7.43 -2.68 9.00
C ILE A 76 6.97 -1.39 8.34
N GLY A 77 5.69 -1.06 8.49
CA GLY A 77 5.15 0.16 7.87
C GLY A 77 5.82 1.41 8.40
N GLN A 78 6.07 1.49 9.69
CA GLN A 78 6.74 2.65 10.25
C GLN A 78 8.17 2.79 9.70
N GLU A 79 8.90 1.69 9.64
CA GLU A 79 10.27 1.73 9.12
C GLU A 79 10.31 2.09 7.63
N LEU A 80 9.36 1.58 6.85
CA LEU A 80 9.25 1.96 5.45
C LEU A 80 8.92 3.44 5.30
N ALA A 81 8.00 3.94 6.12
CA ALA A 81 7.62 5.35 6.08
C ALA A 81 8.81 6.25 6.42
N GLU A 82 9.68 5.83 7.32
CA GLU A 82 10.89 6.57 7.65
C GLU A 82 11.83 6.70 6.45
N GLU A 83 11.74 5.78 5.50
CA GLU A 83 12.51 5.83 4.26
C GLU A 83 11.78 6.59 3.15
N GLY A 84 10.65 7.21 3.46
CA GLY A 84 9.90 7.97 2.48
C GLY A 84 8.89 7.17 1.68
N VAL A 85 8.62 5.92 2.06
CA VAL A 85 7.64 5.08 1.35
C VAL A 85 6.23 5.48 1.79
N THR A 86 5.30 5.54 0.85
CA THR A 86 3.88 5.76 1.14
C THR A 86 3.27 4.42 1.52
N VAL A 87 2.82 4.29 2.78
CA VAL A 87 2.40 3.01 3.34
C VAL A 87 0.91 2.99 3.60
N VAL A 88 0.24 1.95 3.11
CA VAL A 88 -1.16 1.66 3.41
C VAL A 88 -1.23 0.28 4.04
N PHE A 89 -1.85 0.19 5.22
CA PHE A 89 -2.04 -1.09 5.90
C PHE A 89 -3.29 -1.78 5.41
N MET A 90 -3.31 -3.11 5.56
CA MET A 90 -4.45 -3.97 5.27
C MET A 90 -4.70 -4.84 6.49
N THR A 91 -5.95 -4.95 6.92
CA THR A 91 -6.26 -5.82 8.04
C THR A 91 -7.75 -6.10 8.11
N ALA A 92 -8.11 -7.25 8.66
CA ALA A 92 -9.51 -7.56 8.96
C ALA A 92 -10.00 -6.79 10.19
N ASN A 93 -9.07 -6.25 10.99
CA ASN A 93 -9.41 -5.53 12.22
C ASN A 93 -8.76 -4.15 12.23
N PRO A 94 -9.29 -3.21 11.45
CA PRO A 94 -8.65 -1.88 11.33
C PRO A 94 -8.59 -1.13 12.65
N GLU A 95 -9.47 -1.45 13.59
CA GLU A 95 -9.47 -0.78 14.89
C GLU A 95 -8.19 -1.00 15.69
N VAL A 96 -7.40 -2.04 15.38
CA VAL A 96 -6.12 -2.24 16.08
C VAL A 96 -5.12 -1.13 15.75
N LEU A 97 -5.38 -0.36 14.71
CA LEU A 97 -4.52 0.75 14.30
C LEU A 97 -5.19 2.11 14.55
N ASN A 98 -6.16 2.19 15.47
CA ASN A 98 -6.90 3.43 15.69
C ASN A 98 -6.02 4.62 16.03
N GLY A 99 -4.91 4.41 16.69
CA GLY A 99 -3.98 5.50 16.99
C GLY A 99 -3.10 5.90 15.81
N GLY A 100 -3.23 5.20 14.71
CA GLY A 100 -2.36 5.40 13.55
C GLY A 100 -0.98 4.84 13.78
N VAL A 101 -0.17 4.88 12.71
CA VAL A 101 1.24 4.51 12.77
C VAL A 101 2.02 5.68 12.17
N PRO A 102 3.01 6.22 12.90
CA PRO A 102 3.66 7.45 12.45
C PRO A 102 4.17 7.36 11.02
N GLY A 103 3.88 8.39 10.24
CA GLY A 103 4.36 8.53 8.88
C GLY A 103 3.60 7.73 7.83
N THR A 104 2.66 6.89 8.22
CA THR A 104 1.91 6.06 7.29
C THR A 104 0.60 6.71 6.89
N LEU A 105 0.02 6.26 5.77
CA LEU A 105 -1.12 6.94 5.18
C LEU A 105 -2.45 6.53 5.80
N GLY A 106 -2.67 5.25 5.99
CA GLY A 106 -3.95 4.78 6.49
C GLY A 106 -4.08 3.28 6.41
N VAL A 107 -5.32 2.80 6.56
CA VAL A 107 -5.61 1.37 6.57
C VAL A 107 -6.87 1.08 5.76
N ILE A 108 -6.82 -0.02 5.00
CA ILE A 108 -7.98 -0.52 4.27
C ILE A 108 -8.40 -1.85 4.88
N SER A 109 -9.72 -2.02 5.05
CA SER A 109 -10.25 -3.23 5.68
C SER A 109 -10.32 -4.38 4.69
N LYS A 110 -9.91 -5.56 5.14
CA LYS A 110 -10.15 -6.79 4.38
C LYS A 110 -11.61 -7.20 4.56
N PRO A 111 -12.20 -7.89 3.58
CA PRO A 111 -11.61 -8.39 2.35
C PRO A 111 -11.37 -7.26 1.33
N LEU A 112 -10.40 -7.48 0.44
CA LEU A 112 -10.05 -6.48 -0.57
C LEU A 112 -10.82 -6.77 -1.86
N PHE A 113 -11.80 -5.94 -2.16
CA PHE A 113 -12.58 -6.06 -3.40
C PHE A 113 -11.87 -5.30 -4.52
N ASP A 114 -12.04 -5.75 -5.76
CA ASP A 114 -11.27 -5.25 -6.89
C ASP A 114 -11.31 -3.73 -7.02
N LEU A 115 -12.52 -3.16 -7.05
CA LEU A 115 -12.64 -1.72 -7.27
C LEU A 115 -12.07 -0.92 -6.11
N GLU A 116 -12.26 -1.41 -4.89
CA GLU A 116 -11.73 -0.72 -3.71
C GLU A 116 -10.22 -0.80 -3.65
N LEU A 117 -9.67 -1.94 -4.04
CA LEU A 117 -8.22 -2.11 -4.08
C LEU A 117 -7.60 -1.20 -5.13
N ILE A 118 -8.17 -1.17 -6.33
CA ILE A 118 -7.69 -0.27 -7.38
C ILE A 118 -7.77 1.18 -6.92
N SER A 119 -8.88 1.57 -6.29
CA SER A 119 -9.03 2.93 -5.79
C SER A 119 -8.02 3.26 -4.72
N ALA A 120 -7.68 2.29 -3.87
CA ALA A 120 -6.69 2.51 -2.82
C ALA A 120 -5.29 2.71 -3.41
N ILE A 121 -4.95 1.93 -4.45
CA ILE A 121 -3.66 2.07 -5.12
C ILE A 121 -3.58 3.43 -5.81
N GLN A 122 -4.63 3.83 -6.50
CA GLN A 122 -4.66 5.13 -7.16
C GLN A 122 -4.58 6.27 -6.15
N TYR A 123 -5.25 6.11 -5.01
CA TYR A 123 -5.19 7.12 -3.95
C TYR A 123 -3.78 7.26 -3.40
N ALA A 124 -3.11 6.15 -3.12
CA ALA A 124 -1.74 6.19 -2.62
C ALA A 124 -0.81 6.88 -3.62
N ALA A 125 -0.97 6.57 -4.91
CA ALA A 125 -0.18 7.21 -5.96
C ALA A 125 -0.48 8.71 -6.03
N ASP A 126 -1.74 9.10 -5.89
CA ASP A 126 -2.12 10.51 -5.94
C ASP A 126 -1.52 11.27 -4.76
N VAL A 127 -1.60 10.71 -3.56
CA VAL A 127 -0.99 11.33 -2.39
C VAL A 127 0.49 11.50 -2.58
N ARG A 128 1.15 10.48 -3.14
CA ARG A 128 2.59 10.51 -3.33
C ARG A 128 3.03 11.62 -4.27
N ARG A 129 2.25 11.94 -5.28
CA ARG A 129 2.62 13.04 -6.18
C ARG A 129 2.04 14.38 -5.75
N GLY A 130 1.55 14.47 -4.51
CA GLY A 130 1.10 15.72 -3.95
C GLY A 130 -0.32 16.12 -4.30
N GLY A 131 -1.11 15.19 -4.81
CA GLY A 131 -2.51 15.45 -5.09
C GLY A 131 -3.36 15.49 -3.84
N ASN A 132 -4.62 15.85 -4.00
CA ASN A 132 -5.54 15.98 -2.89
C ASN A 132 -6.85 15.24 -3.12
N ALA A 133 -6.80 14.11 -3.81
CA ALA A 133 -7.97 13.26 -4.01
C ALA A 133 -8.53 12.81 -2.66
N LEU A 134 -9.83 12.53 -2.65
CA LEU A 134 -10.46 11.99 -1.44
C LEU A 134 -10.13 10.49 -1.33
N PRO A 135 -9.94 10.00 -0.11
CA PRO A 135 -9.70 8.57 0.07
C PRO A 135 -10.91 7.74 -0.32
N PRO A 136 -10.70 6.49 -0.77
CA PRO A 136 -11.81 5.57 -0.99
C PRO A 136 -12.58 5.32 0.30
N GLU A 137 -13.84 4.92 0.17
CA GLU A 137 -14.72 4.77 1.32
C GLU A 137 -14.15 3.83 2.38
N ARG A 138 -13.56 2.71 1.97
CA ARG A 138 -13.06 1.72 2.92
C ARG A 138 -11.64 1.99 3.39
N LEU A 139 -11.00 3.04 2.91
CA LEU A 139 -9.68 3.41 3.37
C LEU A 139 -9.83 4.47 4.46
N LYS A 140 -9.43 4.13 5.66
CA LYS A 140 -9.43 5.07 6.76
C LYS A 140 -8.06 5.73 6.82
N ARG A 141 -8.03 7.02 6.53
CA ARG A 141 -6.78 7.77 6.57
C ARG A 141 -6.44 8.11 8.02
N PHE A 142 -5.16 7.95 8.37
CA PHE A 142 -4.70 8.35 9.70
C PHE A 142 -4.58 9.86 9.77
N ALA A 143 -4.79 10.40 10.96
CA ALA A 143 -4.69 11.83 11.15
C ALA A 143 -3.26 12.28 10.87
N SER A 144 -3.16 13.36 10.09
CA SER A 144 -1.87 13.96 9.83
C SER A 144 -1.36 14.64 11.07
N ARG A 145 -0.08 14.47 11.35
CA ARG A 145 0.52 15.20 12.45
C ARG A 145 1.15 16.44 11.89
N ALA A 146 0.74 17.54 12.44
CA ALA A 146 1.28 18.81 11.99
C ALA A 146 2.73 18.95 12.43
#